data_2a35a1984ceeab32923e6d4fee7ff441
#
_entry.id   2a35a1984ceeab32923e6d4fee7ff441
#
_cell.length_a   1.000
_cell.length_b   1.000
_cell.length_c   1.000
_cell.angle_alpha   90.00
_cell.angle_beta   90.00
_cell.angle_gamma   90.00
#
_symmetry.space_group_name_H-M   'P 1'
#
loop_
_entity.id
_entity.type
_entity.pdbx_description
1 polymer ?
#
loop_
_entity_poly.entity_id
_entity_poly.type
_entity_poly.pdbx_seq_one_letter_code
_entity_poly.pdbx_strand_id
1 'polypeptide(L)'
;NENFKIHFYDADILGTQEVLHNQLEDLKQRLPEYDVVGVGREDGKDKGEYSALWYKKERFVLLDSGNFWLSETPEVAGSKGWDGACERMASWAKLKDKVSGKEYFALNTHLDHVGVAARREGVSLMLDKVNELSGGAPVIVTGDFNAAPESDVIRHVTDTGNPKHLTDAREISPIVYGPSWSFHNYGKIPYEECPLIDYVFVRNGLKVLKYGVLAETEGDAFLSDHAPVLVTVK
;
A
#
# COMPACT_ATOMS: atom_id res chain seq x y z
N ASN A 1 -0.36 -20.42 -4.74
CA ASN A 1 0.19 -19.70 -5.92
C ASN A 1 -0.34 -18.27 -6.01
N GLU A 2 0.25 -17.37 -5.23
CA GLU A 2 -0.10 -15.94 -5.24
C GLU A 2 -0.05 -15.33 -6.65
N ASN A 3 0.87 -15.79 -7.50
CA ASN A 3 1.01 -15.32 -8.88
C ASN A 3 -0.27 -15.53 -9.71
N PHE A 4 -1.01 -16.61 -9.52
CA PHE A 4 -2.26 -16.83 -10.25
C PHE A 4 -3.34 -15.82 -9.87
N LYS A 5 -3.39 -15.38 -8.60
CA LYS A 5 -4.30 -14.32 -8.18
C LYS A 5 -3.95 -12.99 -8.85
N ILE A 6 -2.67 -12.60 -8.86
CA ILE A 6 -2.21 -11.37 -9.51
C ILE A 6 -2.57 -11.37 -10.99
N HIS A 7 -2.30 -12.45 -11.71
CA HIS A 7 -2.69 -12.59 -13.12
C HIS A 7 -4.20 -12.62 -13.33
N PHE A 8 -4.95 -13.28 -12.43
CA PHE A 8 -6.40 -13.38 -12.55
C PHE A 8 -7.10 -12.04 -12.36
N TYR A 9 -6.70 -11.29 -11.34
CA TYR A 9 -7.27 -9.97 -11.05
C TYR A 9 -6.67 -8.85 -11.88
N ASP A 10 -5.51 -9.08 -12.47
CA ASP A 10 -4.87 -8.26 -13.48
C ASP A 10 -4.73 -6.78 -13.08
N ALA A 11 -4.30 -6.53 -11.83
CA ALA A 11 -4.18 -5.18 -11.28
C ALA A 11 -3.16 -4.35 -12.07
N ASP A 12 -3.50 -3.11 -12.39
CA ASP A 12 -2.59 -2.19 -13.11
C ASP A 12 -1.45 -1.68 -12.22
N ILE A 13 -1.74 -1.49 -10.92
CA ILE A 13 -0.81 -1.07 -9.87
C ILE A 13 -1.00 -2.01 -8.68
N LEU A 14 0.09 -2.49 -8.09
CA LEU A 14 0.08 -3.43 -6.98
C LEU A 14 1.07 -2.97 -5.90
N GLY A 15 0.60 -2.84 -4.65
CA GLY A 15 1.43 -2.69 -3.46
C GLY A 15 1.64 -4.04 -2.77
N THR A 16 2.88 -4.35 -2.44
CA THR A 16 3.23 -5.54 -1.64
C THR A 16 4.03 -5.14 -0.42
N GLN A 17 3.80 -5.81 0.71
CA GLN A 17 4.51 -5.60 1.96
C GLN A 17 5.22 -6.88 2.37
N GLU A 18 6.20 -6.77 3.28
CA GLU A 18 6.99 -7.88 3.85
C GLU A 18 7.78 -8.73 2.83
N VAL A 19 7.99 -8.20 1.63
CA VAL A 19 8.73 -8.91 0.58
C VAL A 19 10.23 -8.81 0.85
N LEU A 20 10.89 -9.94 1.02
CA LEU A 20 12.35 -10.00 1.12
C LEU A 20 12.99 -9.96 -0.28
N HIS A 21 14.27 -9.59 -0.35
CA HIS A 21 14.99 -9.44 -1.62
C HIS A 21 14.89 -10.67 -2.55
N ASN A 22 15.09 -11.87 -2.01
CA ASN A 22 14.97 -13.11 -2.78
C ASN A 22 13.54 -13.34 -3.31
N GLN A 23 12.52 -13.00 -2.54
CA GLN A 23 11.12 -13.07 -2.97
C GLN A 23 10.82 -12.03 -4.04
N LEU A 24 11.38 -10.81 -3.92
CA LEU A 24 11.26 -9.77 -4.92
C LEU A 24 11.81 -10.23 -6.28
N GLU A 25 13.00 -10.86 -6.28
CA GLU A 25 13.61 -11.38 -7.50
C GLU A 25 12.80 -12.54 -8.11
N ASP A 26 12.25 -13.43 -7.29
CA ASP A 26 11.31 -14.46 -7.75
C ASP A 26 10.05 -13.87 -8.36
N LEU A 27 9.48 -12.83 -7.74
CA LEU A 27 8.30 -12.15 -8.27
C LEU A 27 8.59 -11.44 -9.60
N LYS A 28 9.75 -10.78 -9.76
CA LYS A 28 10.17 -10.18 -11.04
C LYS A 28 10.21 -11.20 -12.18
N GLN A 29 10.68 -12.41 -11.91
CA GLN A 29 10.73 -13.48 -12.90
C GLN A 29 9.34 -14.00 -13.27
N ARG A 30 8.41 -14.00 -12.31
CA ARG A 30 7.05 -14.56 -12.46
C ARG A 30 6.04 -13.53 -12.95
N LEU A 31 6.35 -12.24 -12.84
CA LEU A 31 5.52 -11.11 -13.24
C LEU A 31 6.27 -10.23 -14.25
N PRO A 32 6.71 -10.77 -15.40
CA PRO A 32 7.56 -10.05 -16.36
C PRO A 32 6.84 -8.83 -16.99
N GLU A 33 5.52 -8.75 -16.90
CA GLU A 33 4.69 -7.63 -17.37
C GLU A 33 4.71 -6.42 -16.41
N TYR A 34 5.20 -6.59 -15.17
CA TYR A 34 5.34 -5.50 -14.20
C TYR A 34 6.79 -5.01 -14.11
N ASP A 35 6.94 -3.72 -13.82
CA ASP A 35 8.13 -3.16 -13.20
C ASP A 35 7.85 -2.83 -11.73
N VAL A 36 8.91 -2.64 -10.94
CA VAL A 36 8.79 -2.45 -9.49
C VAL A 36 9.68 -1.30 -9.02
N VAL A 37 9.16 -0.53 -8.06
CA VAL A 37 9.86 0.48 -7.27
C VAL A 37 9.91 0.02 -5.83
N GLY A 38 11.04 0.20 -5.18
CA GLY A 38 11.25 -0.13 -3.77
C GLY A 38 12.69 -0.53 -3.49
N VAL A 39 13.05 -0.44 -2.22
CA VAL A 39 14.35 -0.85 -1.68
C VAL A 39 14.15 -1.57 -0.35
N GLY A 40 15.15 -2.28 0.12
CA GLY A 40 15.14 -2.90 1.45
C GLY A 40 15.16 -1.83 2.56
N ARG A 41 14.29 -1.97 3.55
CA ARG A 41 14.07 -0.95 4.58
C ARG A 41 15.26 -0.70 5.51
N GLU A 42 16.18 -1.69 5.66
CA GLU A 42 17.30 -1.60 6.61
C GLU A 42 18.50 -0.80 6.06
N ASP A 43 18.75 -0.86 4.76
CA ASP A 43 19.94 -0.22 4.17
C ASP A 43 19.66 0.64 2.93
N GLY A 44 18.40 0.70 2.50
CA GLY A 44 18.02 1.39 1.27
C GLY A 44 18.51 0.71 -0.01
N LYS A 45 18.82 -0.59 0.06
CA LYS A 45 19.27 -1.44 -1.04
C LYS A 45 18.54 -2.77 -1.01
N ASP A 46 19.16 -3.80 -0.43
CA ASP A 46 18.68 -5.18 -0.52
C ASP A 46 18.30 -5.79 0.85
N LYS A 47 18.61 -5.12 1.96
CA LYS A 47 18.38 -5.66 3.30
C LYS A 47 17.04 -5.26 3.87
N GLY A 48 16.41 -6.25 4.53
CA GLY A 48 15.13 -6.11 5.17
C GLY A 48 13.98 -6.24 4.19
N GLU A 49 12.78 -6.01 4.68
CA GLU A 49 11.56 -6.10 3.90
C GLU A 49 11.36 -4.87 3.02
N TYR A 50 10.71 -5.11 1.88
CA TYR A 50 10.30 -4.07 0.93
C TYR A 50 8.84 -3.71 1.13
N SER A 51 8.51 -2.44 1.02
CA SER A 51 7.17 -1.94 0.68
C SER A 51 7.15 -1.66 -0.81
N ALA A 52 7.13 -2.72 -1.62
CA ALA A 52 7.33 -2.62 -3.06
C ALA A 52 6.06 -2.15 -3.78
N LEU A 53 6.26 -1.30 -4.79
CA LEU A 53 5.20 -0.77 -5.64
C LEU A 53 5.42 -1.24 -7.07
N TRP A 54 4.50 -2.06 -7.57
CA TRP A 54 4.53 -2.66 -8.91
C TRP A 54 3.56 -1.94 -9.82
N TYR A 55 3.89 -1.83 -11.10
CA TYR A 55 3.02 -1.26 -12.13
C TYR A 55 3.21 -1.97 -13.48
N LYS A 56 2.15 -2.08 -14.26
CA LYS A 56 2.21 -2.68 -15.59
C LYS A 56 3.00 -1.84 -16.56
N LYS A 57 4.05 -2.41 -17.14
CA LYS A 57 4.92 -1.76 -18.14
C LYS A 57 4.18 -1.35 -19.41
N GLU A 58 3.21 -2.15 -19.83
CA GLU A 58 2.41 -1.85 -21.03
C GLU A 58 1.46 -0.67 -20.80
N ARG A 59 0.98 -0.50 -19.56
CA ARG A 59 0.03 0.54 -19.19
C ARG A 59 0.70 1.87 -18.86
N PHE A 60 1.82 1.85 -18.17
CA PHE A 60 2.43 3.06 -17.60
C PHE A 60 3.85 3.33 -18.10
N VAL A 61 4.21 4.63 -18.12
CA VAL A 61 5.56 5.12 -18.15
C VAL A 61 5.90 5.64 -16.77
N LEU A 62 7.01 5.19 -16.19
CA LEU A 62 7.56 5.76 -14.96
C LEU A 62 8.19 7.12 -15.26
N LEU A 63 7.66 8.18 -14.65
CA LEU A 63 8.18 9.54 -14.78
C LEU A 63 9.20 9.86 -13.69
N ASP A 64 8.92 9.40 -12.46
CA ASP A 64 9.75 9.64 -11.29
C ASP A 64 9.40 8.62 -10.21
N SER A 65 10.34 8.33 -9.30
CA SER A 65 10.11 7.43 -8.17
C SER A 65 11.08 7.67 -7.05
N GLY A 66 10.75 7.18 -5.87
CA GLY A 66 11.65 7.26 -4.74
C GLY A 66 11.14 6.51 -3.53
N ASN A 67 11.90 6.65 -2.47
CA ASN A 67 11.62 6.03 -1.17
C ASN A 67 11.88 7.06 -0.08
N PHE A 68 11.18 6.95 1.04
CA PHE A 68 11.48 7.69 2.26
C PHE A 68 11.15 6.86 3.49
N TRP A 69 11.88 7.06 4.58
CA TRP A 69 11.67 6.36 5.83
C TRP A 69 10.66 7.11 6.69
N LEU A 70 9.82 6.35 7.38
CA LEU A 70 8.85 6.89 8.33
C LEU A 70 9.55 7.14 9.66
N SER A 71 10.31 8.22 9.69
CA SER A 71 11.15 8.62 10.83
C SER A 71 11.34 10.14 10.86
N GLU A 72 11.97 10.64 11.91
CA GLU A 72 12.36 12.04 12.05
C GLU A 72 13.45 12.45 11.03
N THR A 73 14.05 11.46 10.35
CA THR A 73 15.06 11.66 9.30
C THR A 73 14.68 10.86 8.04
N PRO A 74 13.63 11.24 7.32
CA PRO A 74 13.03 10.43 6.25
C PRO A 74 13.97 10.16 5.07
N GLU A 75 14.99 10.96 4.87
CA GLU A 75 15.98 10.80 3.80
C GLU A 75 17.16 9.89 4.20
N VAL A 76 17.19 9.41 5.46
CA VAL A 76 18.26 8.54 5.95
C VAL A 76 17.81 7.08 5.86
N ALA A 77 18.47 6.33 4.98
CA ALA A 77 18.20 4.90 4.80
C ALA A 77 18.43 4.13 6.10
N GLY A 78 17.49 3.23 6.44
CA GLY A 78 17.57 2.45 7.67
C GLY A 78 17.23 3.23 8.93
N SER A 79 16.71 4.46 8.82
CA SER A 79 16.28 5.19 10.01
C SER A 79 15.00 4.59 10.58
N LYS A 80 14.98 4.49 11.92
CA LYS A 80 13.83 4.02 12.68
C LYS A 80 13.19 5.21 13.38
N GLY A 81 11.90 5.41 13.19
CA GLY A 81 11.18 6.57 13.71
C GLY A 81 10.52 6.33 15.06
N TRP A 82 10.56 7.37 15.89
CA TRP A 82 9.84 7.50 17.16
C TRP A 82 9.97 6.25 18.06
N ASP A 83 8.84 5.68 18.47
CA ASP A 83 8.75 4.46 19.29
C ASP A 83 8.64 3.17 18.44
N GLY A 84 8.95 3.23 17.14
CA GLY A 84 8.83 2.09 16.23
C GLY A 84 9.67 0.87 16.65
N ALA A 85 9.11 -0.33 16.41
CA ALA A 85 9.81 -1.59 16.66
C ALA A 85 10.90 -1.87 15.62
N CYS A 86 10.67 -1.43 14.37
CA CYS A 86 11.58 -1.61 13.26
C CYS A 86 11.56 -0.40 12.31
N GLU A 87 12.45 -0.40 11.34
CA GLU A 87 12.47 0.55 10.25
C GLU A 87 11.19 0.40 9.41
N ARG A 88 10.55 1.52 9.08
CA ARG A 88 9.38 1.57 8.20
C ARG A 88 9.60 2.62 7.13
N MET A 89 9.06 2.37 5.96
CA MET A 89 9.29 3.20 4.79
C MET A 89 8.10 3.21 3.85
N ALA A 90 8.10 4.13 2.91
CA ALA A 90 7.21 4.16 1.78
C ALA A 90 7.99 4.20 0.47
N SER A 91 7.48 3.50 -0.55
CA SER A 91 7.93 3.60 -1.93
C SER A 91 6.86 4.31 -2.75
N TRP A 92 7.26 5.21 -3.65
CA TRP A 92 6.33 5.97 -4.47
C TRP A 92 6.78 6.05 -5.93
N ALA A 93 5.81 6.25 -6.82
CA ALA A 93 6.01 6.42 -8.24
C ALA A 93 5.08 7.48 -8.82
N LYS A 94 5.59 8.29 -9.75
CA LYS A 94 4.79 9.10 -10.68
C LYS A 94 4.67 8.32 -11.99
N LEU A 95 3.45 7.98 -12.35
CA LEU A 95 3.14 7.10 -13.48
C LEU A 95 2.31 7.87 -14.50
N LYS A 96 2.68 7.77 -15.78
CA LYS A 96 1.86 8.29 -16.87
C LYS A 96 1.18 7.15 -17.61
N ASP A 97 -0.15 7.17 -17.62
CA ASP A 97 -0.96 6.22 -18.38
C ASP A 97 -0.77 6.46 -19.89
N LYS A 98 -0.28 5.46 -20.59
CA LYS A 98 -0.01 5.50 -22.02
C LYS A 98 -1.26 5.67 -22.88
N VAL A 99 -2.42 5.25 -22.37
CA VAL A 99 -3.69 5.32 -23.09
C VAL A 99 -4.34 6.68 -22.95
N SER A 100 -4.50 7.16 -21.72
CA SER A 100 -5.17 8.43 -21.43
C SER A 100 -4.24 9.65 -21.43
N GLY A 101 -2.93 9.43 -21.30
CA GLY A 101 -1.94 10.47 -21.08
C GLY A 101 -1.98 11.12 -19.69
N LYS A 102 -2.88 10.68 -18.81
CA LYS A 102 -2.99 11.19 -17.43
C LYS A 102 -1.81 10.73 -16.59
N GLU A 103 -1.42 11.58 -15.66
CA GLU A 103 -0.40 11.28 -14.67
C GLU A 103 -1.07 10.90 -13.35
N TYR A 104 -0.48 9.94 -12.63
CA TYR A 104 -0.92 9.43 -11.34
C TYR A 104 0.26 9.42 -10.37
N PHE A 105 -0.04 9.65 -9.11
CA PHE A 105 0.90 9.41 -8.01
C PHE A 105 0.47 8.18 -7.24
N ALA A 106 1.34 7.20 -7.14
CA ALA A 106 1.10 5.98 -6.36
C ALA A 106 2.13 5.85 -5.25
N LEU A 107 1.71 5.38 -4.08
CA LEU A 107 2.55 5.13 -2.92
C LEU A 107 2.13 3.83 -2.26
N ASN A 108 3.11 3.05 -1.78
CA ASN A 108 2.89 1.88 -0.96
C ASN A 108 3.72 1.95 0.32
N THR A 109 3.13 1.58 1.44
CA THR A 109 3.77 1.65 2.77
C THR A 109 3.38 0.48 3.66
N HIS A 110 4.13 0.31 4.76
CA HIS A 110 3.82 -0.62 5.83
C HIS A 110 4.16 0.08 7.16
N LEU A 111 3.15 0.40 7.95
CA LEU A 111 3.32 1.11 9.23
C LEU A 111 3.82 0.18 10.32
N ASP A 112 4.32 0.77 11.41
CA ASP A 112 4.83 0.00 12.56
C ASP A 112 3.69 -0.74 13.28
N HIS A 113 3.94 -1.99 13.65
CA HIS A 113 2.95 -2.84 14.31
C HIS A 113 2.90 -2.66 15.85
N VAL A 114 3.91 -2.01 16.44
CA VAL A 114 4.01 -1.77 17.89
C VAL A 114 3.89 -0.29 18.23
N GLY A 115 4.71 0.56 17.61
CA GLY A 115 4.86 1.96 17.95
C GLY A 115 3.61 2.79 17.67
N VAL A 116 2.96 3.32 18.69
CA VAL A 116 1.76 4.17 18.54
C VAL A 116 2.14 5.53 17.97
N ALA A 117 3.20 6.15 18.49
CA ALA A 117 3.72 7.41 17.95
C ALA A 117 4.26 7.21 16.54
N ALA A 118 4.98 6.11 16.28
CA ALA A 118 5.50 5.80 14.95
C ALA A 118 4.39 5.69 13.90
N ARG A 119 3.24 5.07 14.20
CA ARG A 119 2.08 5.06 13.30
C ARG A 119 1.50 6.46 13.10
N ARG A 120 1.27 7.20 14.17
CA ARG A 120 0.64 8.53 14.13
C ARG A 120 1.49 9.54 13.37
N GLU A 121 2.74 9.65 13.72
CA GLU A 121 3.68 10.59 13.10
C GLU A 121 4.07 10.11 11.69
N GLY A 122 4.18 8.78 11.49
CA GLY A 122 4.41 8.18 10.18
C GLY A 122 3.33 8.52 9.17
N VAL A 123 2.04 8.48 9.53
CA VAL A 123 0.98 8.92 8.62
C VAL A 123 0.98 10.43 8.40
N SER A 124 1.34 11.24 9.41
CA SER A 124 1.49 12.69 9.24
C SER A 124 2.56 13.01 8.20
N LEU A 125 3.73 12.39 8.31
CA LEU A 125 4.82 12.52 7.34
C LEU A 125 4.40 12.02 5.95
N MET A 126 3.73 10.87 5.89
CA MET A 126 3.22 10.33 4.61
C MET A 126 2.27 11.32 3.93
N LEU A 127 1.33 11.92 4.65
CA LEU A 127 0.40 12.92 4.09
C LEU A 127 1.14 14.14 3.57
N ASP A 128 2.17 14.60 4.28
CA ASP A 128 3.03 15.70 3.84
C ASP A 128 3.76 15.37 2.54
N LYS A 129 4.39 14.21 2.48
CA LYS A 129 5.10 13.72 1.29
C LYS A 129 4.16 13.49 0.10
N VAL A 130 3.00 12.91 0.31
CA VAL A 130 1.96 12.76 -0.75
C VAL A 130 1.54 14.13 -1.29
N ASN A 131 1.29 15.10 -0.40
CA ASN A 131 0.90 16.44 -0.82
C ASN A 131 2.01 17.16 -1.59
N GLU A 132 3.25 17.05 -1.15
CA GLU A 132 4.43 17.63 -1.79
C GLU A 132 4.69 17.00 -3.16
N LEU A 133 4.76 15.66 -3.21
CA LEU A 133 5.23 14.92 -4.38
C LEU A 133 4.17 14.73 -5.46
N SER A 134 2.89 14.65 -5.11
CA SER A 134 1.84 14.38 -6.11
C SER A 134 1.62 15.52 -7.12
N GLY A 135 1.96 16.77 -6.74
CA GLY A 135 1.78 17.92 -7.62
C GLY A 135 0.33 18.14 -8.09
N GLY A 136 -0.66 17.66 -7.32
CA GLY A 136 -2.07 17.72 -7.67
C GLY A 136 -2.57 16.59 -8.59
N ALA A 137 -1.71 15.67 -9.01
CA ALA A 137 -2.11 14.48 -9.75
C ALA A 137 -3.06 13.60 -8.91
N PRO A 138 -3.94 12.80 -9.53
CA PRO A 138 -4.69 11.76 -8.85
C PRO A 138 -3.78 10.84 -8.04
N VAL A 139 -4.15 10.56 -6.78
CA VAL A 139 -3.34 9.86 -5.79
C VAL A 139 -3.96 8.51 -5.47
N ILE A 140 -3.12 7.48 -5.41
CA ILE A 140 -3.43 6.14 -4.91
C ILE A 140 -2.39 5.81 -3.83
N VAL A 141 -2.85 5.54 -2.61
CA VAL A 141 -1.98 5.07 -1.52
C VAL A 141 -2.46 3.68 -1.09
N THR A 142 -1.56 2.73 -1.10
CA THR A 142 -1.81 1.35 -0.63
C THR A 142 -0.93 1.03 0.57
N GLY A 143 -1.33 0.07 1.38
CA GLY A 143 -0.44 -0.43 2.43
C GLY A 143 -1.14 -1.15 3.56
N ASP A 144 -0.32 -1.80 4.37
CA ASP A 144 -0.67 -2.26 5.71
C ASP A 144 -0.42 -1.13 6.70
N PHE A 145 -1.49 -0.60 7.27
CA PHE A 145 -1.43 0.51 8.24
C PHE A 145 -1.33 0.05 9.68
N ASN A 146 -1.41 -1.26 9.95
CA ASN A 146 -1.43 -1.83 11.30
C ASN A 146 -2.38 -1.08 12.25
N ALA A 147 -3.51 -0.63 11.73
CA ALA A 147 -4.46 0.25 12.42
C ALA A 147 -5.89 0.00 11.90
N ALA A 148 -6.82 -0.21 12.81
CA ALA A 148 -8.23 -0.39 12.47
C ALA A 148 -8.92 0.93 12.06
N PRO A 149 -10.06 0.89 11.34
CA PRO A 149 -10.73 2.09 10.81
C PRO A 149 -11.10 3.14 11.86
N GLU A 150 -11.45 2.70 13.06
CA GLU A 150 -11.83 3.56 14.20
C GLU A 150 -10.64 4.11 14.97
N SER A 151 -9.40 3.74 14.62
CA SER A 151 -8.19 4.23 15.27
C SER A 151 -7.91 5.71 14.96
N ASP A 152 -7.21 6.38 15.86
CA ASP A 152 -6.76 7.76 15.65
C ASP A 152 -5.84 7.90 14.42
N VAL A 153 -5.13 6.83 14.07
CA VAL A 153 -4.25 6.78 12.88
C VAL A 153 -5.07 6.93 11.61
N ILE A 154 -6.10 6.09 11.43
CA ILE A 154 -6.94 6.12 10.21
C ILE A 154 -7.83 7.36 10.20
N ARG A 155 -8.37 7.78 11.36
CA ARG A 155 -9.09 9.06 11.46
C ARG A 155 -8.22 10.24 11.05
N HIS A 156 -6.94 10.25 11.41
CA HIS A 156 -6.02 11.31 10.98
C HIS A 156 -5.77 11.31 9.47
N VAL A 157 -5.67 10.14 8.84
CA VAL A 157 -5.54 10.02 7.37
C VAL A 157 -6.78 10.58 6.67
N THR A 158 -7.97 10.32 7.21
CA THR A 158 -9.27 10.62 6.57
C THR A 158 -9.94 11.90 7.07
N ASP A 159 -9.30 12.65 7.97
CA ASP A 159 -9.85 13.90 8.52
C ASP A 159 -10.05 14.97 7.45
N THR A 160 -11.29 15.18 7.05
CA THR A 160 -11.66 16.18 6.04
C THR A 160 -11.36 17.63 6.43
N GLY A 161 -11.10 17.89 7.70
CA GLY A 161 -10.57 19.18 8.18
C GLY A 161 -9.10 19.41 7.82
N ASN A 162 -8.37 18.34 7.50
CA ASN A 162 -7.00 18.42 7.03
C ASN A 162 -6.99 18.51 5.48
N PRO A 163 -6.46 19.60 4.88
CA PRO A 163 -6.40 19.73 3.42
C PRO A 163 -5.54 18.68 2.72
N LYS A 164 -4.72 17.93 3.48
CA LYS A 164 -3.87 16.85 2.99
C LYS A 164 -4.52 15.46 3.14
N HIS A 165 -5.74 15.36 3.66
CA HIS A 165 -6.42 14.09 3.90
C HIS A 165 -6.55 13.23 2.65
N LEU A 166 -6.64 11.93 2.86
CA LEU A 166 -6.98 10.94 1.85
C LEU A 166 -8.38 10.39 2.13
N THR A 167 -9.01 9.84 1.12
CA THR A 167 -10.33 9.21 1.22
C THR A 167 -10.17 7.69 1.17
N ASP A 168 -10.74 6.99 2.13
CA ASP A 168 -10.78 5.53 2.11
C ASP A 168 -11.65 5.05 0.93
N ALA A 169 -11.07 4.25 0.05
CA ALA A 169 -11.76 3.73 -1.13
C ALA A 169 -12.96 2.86 -0.74
N ARG A 170 -12.93 2.19 0.40
CA ARG A 170 -14.03 1.37 0.88
C ARG A 170 -15.26 2.21 1.21
N GLU A 171 -15.06 3.35 1.89
CA GLU A 171 -16.14 4.21 2.35
C GLU A 171 -16.91 4.90 1.20
N ILE A 172 -16.21 5.16 0.08
CA ILE A 172 -16.82 5.83 -1.08
C ILE A 172 -17.18 4.88 -2.23
N SER A 173 -16.89 3.60 -2.10
CA SER A 173 -17.19 2.63 -3.15
C SER A 173 -18.68 2.33 -3.23
N PRO A 174 -19.31 2.45 -4.42
CA PRO A 174 -20.70 2.07 -4.62
C PRO A 174 -20.92 0.55 -4.57
N ILE A 175 -19.86 -0.24 -4.72
CA ILE A 175 -19.88 -1.71 -4.70
C ILE A 175 -18.76 -2.18 -3.77
N VAL A 176 -19.13 -2.85 -2.70
CA VAL A 176 -18.20 -3.48 -1.75
C VAL A 176 -18.45 -4.98 -1.73
N TYR A 177 -17.38 -5.77 -1.86
CA TYR A 177 -17.42 -7.23 -1.85
C TYR A 177 -16.39 -7.82 -0.88
N GLY A 178 -16.68 -9.01 -0.34
CA GLY A 178 -15.79 -9.73 0.56
C GLY A 178 -15.99 -9.36 2.03
N PRO A 179 -15.12 -9.86 2.91
CA PRO A 179 -15.21 -9.62 4.35
C PRO A 179 -14.93 -8.16 4.73
N SER A 180 -15.26 -7.82 5.97
CA SER A 180 -14.96 -6.50 6.54
C SER A 180 -13.58 -6.40 7.18
N TRP A 181 -12.74 -7.40 7.02
CA TRP A 181 -11.40 -7.53 7.58
C TRP A 181 -10.38 -7.85 6.46
N SER A 182 -9.12 -7.61 6.72
CA SER A 182 -8.02 -7.96 5.81
C SER A 182 -6.97 -8.86 6.44
N PHE A 183 -6.81 -8.85 7.77
CA PHE A 183 -5.84 -9.69 8.48
C PHE A 183 -6.52 -10.82 9.24
N HIS A 184 -6.10 -12.08 9.00
CA HIS A 184 -6.69 -13.27 9.60
C HIS A 184 -5.64 -14.25 10.18
N ASN A 185 -4.35 -13.90 10.09
CA ASN A 185 -3.24 -14.70 10.62
C ASN A 185 -3.33 -16.19 10.22
N TYR A 186 -3.42 -16.46 8.92
CA TYR A 186 -3.59 -17.81 8.36
C TYR A 186 -4.82 -18.55 8.93
N GLY A 187 -5.92 -17.83 9.17
CA GLY A 187 -7.14 -18.37 9.72
C GLY A 187 -7.10 -18.71 11.22
N LYS A 188 -6.09 -18.22 11.96
CA LYS A 188 -5.96 -18.44 13.41
C LYS A 188 -6.81 -17.47 14.24
N ILE A 189 -7.21 -16.34 13.66
CA ILE A 189 -8.09 -15.37 14.32
C ILE A 189 -9.53 -15.74 13.97
N PRO A 190 -10.45 -15.80 14.96
CA PRO A 190 -11.86 -15.97 14.69
C PRO A 190 -12.39 -14.92 13.72
N TYR A 191 -13.28 -15.31 12.81
CA TYR A 191 -13.76 -14.44 11.72
C TYR A 191 -14.25 -13.07 12.21
N GLU A 192 -14.98 -13.05 13.34
CA GLU A 192 -15.57 -11.85 13.91
C GLU A 192 -14.56 -10.93 14.60
N GLU A 193 -13.34 -11.44 14.86
CA GLU A 193 -12.25 -10.72 15.53
C GLU A 193 -11.17 -10.25 14.57
N CYS A 194 -11.25 -10.66 13.29
CA CYS A 194 -10.30 -10.26 12.27
C CYS A 194 -10.37 -8.74 12.01
N PRO A 195 -9.25 -8.00 12.10
CA PRO A 195 -9.25 -6.57 11.83
C PRO A 195 -9.11 -6.24 10.33
N LEU A 196 -9.60 -5.07 9.94
CA LEU A 196 -9.22 -4.41 8.70
C LEU A 196 -8.02 -3.51 9.00
N ILE A 197 -6.87 -3.79 8.39
CA ILE A 197 -5.62 -3.02 8.58
C ILE A 197 -4.93 -2.68 7.25
N ASP A 198 -5.41 -3.24 6.14
CA ASP A 198 -4.92 -2.96 4.80
C ASP A 198 -5.88 -2.03 4.08
N TYR A 199 -5.33 -0.99 3.46
CA TYR A 199 -6.13 0.08 2.86
C TYR A 199 -5.69 0.43 1.45
N VAL A 200 -6.65 0.94 0.69
CA VAL A 200 -6.42 1.74 -0.50
C VAL A 200 -7.09 3.10 -0.28
N PHE A 201 -6.29 4.14 -0.20
CA PHE A 201 -6.76 5.51 -0.13
C PHE A 201 -6.61 6.21 -1.46
N VAL A 202 -7.52 7.14 -1.75
CA VAL A 202 -7.52 7.92 -2.98
C VAL A 202 -7.64 9.42 -2.69
N ARG A 203 -7.18 10.26 -3.64
CA ARG A 203 -7.31 11.72 -3.57
C ARG A 203 -7.29 12.32 -4.99
N ASN A 204 -7.62 13.61 -5.08
CA ASN A 204 -7.54 14.42 -6.30
C ASN A 204 -8.43 13.90 -7.44
N GLY A 205 -9.69 13.60 -7.12
CA GLY A 205 -10.74 13.38 -8.12
C GLY A 205 -10.82 11.96 -8.68
N LEU A 206 -10.06 10.99 -8.14
CA LEU A 206 -10.28 9.59 -8.48
C LEU A 206 -11.65 9.11 -8.01
N LYS A 207 -12.39 8.50 -8.92
CA LYS A 207 -13.66 7.85 -8.61
C LYS A 207 -13.42 6.38 -8.35
N VAL A 208 -13.84 5.91 -7.18
CA VAL A 208 -13.85 4.48 -6.87
C VAL A 208 -15.12 3.86 -7.47
N LEU A 209 -14.94 2.78 -8.20
CA LEU A 209 -16.04 2.05 -8.85
C LEU A 209 -16.39 0.77 -8.11
N LYS A 210 -15.38 0.08 -7.58
CA LYS A 210 -15.52 -1.17 -6.84
C LYS A 210 -14.43 -1.29 -5.79
N TYR A 211 -14.76 -1.91 -4.68
CA TYR A 211 -13.83 -2.31 -3.63
C TYR A 211 -14.08 -3.77 -3.26
N GLY A 212 -13.04 -4.54 -3.05
CA GLY A 212 -13.18 -5.92 -2.61
C GLY A 212 -12.02 -6.36 -1.73
N VAL A 213 -12.31 -7.22 -0.76
CA VAL A 213 -11.32 -7.98 -0.01
C VAL A 213 -11.37 -9.42 -0.51
N LEU A 214 -10.24 -9.93 -0.99
CA LEU A 214 -10.13 -11.20 -1.70
C LEU A 214 -9.69 -12.31 -0.74
N ALA A 215 -10.64 -12.85 0.02
CA ALA A 215 -10.40 -13.84 1.07
C ALA A 215 -10.45 -15.30 0.56
N GLU A 216 -10.07 -15.54 -0.70
CA GLU A 216 -10.06 -16.90 -1.25
C GLU A 216 -8.89 -17.72 -0.69
N THR A 217 -9.14 -19.00 -0.53
CA THR A 217 -8.14 -20.01 -0.19
C THR A 217 -7.75 -20.86 -1.41
N GLU A 218 -6.60 -21.47 -1.37
CA GLU A 218 -6.23 -22.54 -2.31
C GLU A 218 -6.40 -23.89 -1.58
N GLY A 219 -7.50 -24.59 -1.86
CA GLY A 219 -7.95 -25.69 -1.01
C GLY A 219 -8.28 -25.18 0.39
N ASP A 220 -7.66 -25.77 1.41
CA ASP A 220 -7.83 -25.40 2.82
C ASP A 220 -6.76 -24.40 3.32
N ALA A 221 -5.87 -23.91 2.44
CA ALA A 221 -4.74 -23.07 2.80
C ALA A 221 -4.94 -21.61 2.39
N PHE A 222 -4.61 -20.71 3.28
CA PHE A 222 -4.41 -19.29 2.96
C PHE A 222 -3.02 -19.08 2.37
N LEU A 223 -2.92 -18.27 1.32
CA LEU A 223 -1.65 -17.96 0.65
C LEU A 223 -0.82 -16.91 1.39
N SER A 224 -1.47 -16.09 2.21
CA SER A 224 -0.90 -15.06 3.07
C SER A 224 -1.68 -15.05 4.38
N ASP A 225 -1.21 -14.40 5.40
CA ASP A 225 -1.95 -14.08 6.62
C ASP A 225 -2.87 -12.85 6.47
N HIS A 226 -2.73 -12.13 5.35
CA HIS A 226 -3.63 -11.08 4.92
C HIS A 226 -4.44 -11.50 3.68
N ALA A 227 -5.65 -10.95 3.57
CA ALA A 227 -6.46 -11.00 2.36
C ALA A 227 -6.20 -9.75 1.50
N PRO A 228 -5.87 -9.90 0.21
CA PRO A 228 -5.61 -8.75 -0.66
C PRO A 228 -6.82 -7.83 -0.79
N VAL A 229 -6.55 -6.53 -0.84
CA VAL A 229 -7.56 -5.49 -1.14
C VAL A 229 -7.46 -5.09 -2.60
N LEU A 230 -8.56 -5.17 -3.33
CA LEU A 230 -8.66 -4.79 -4.74
C LEU A 230 -9.61 -3.63 -4.93
N VAL A 231 -9.17 -2.59 -5.63
CA VAL A 231 -9.98 -1.40 -5.92
C VAL A 231 -9.94 -1.09 -7.41
N THR A 232 -11.10 -0.81 -7.99
CA THR A 232 -11.21 -0.29 -9.35
C THR A 232 -11.50 1.19 -9.30
N VAL A 233 -10.68 2.00 -9.97
CA VAL A 233 -10.80 3.47 -10.03
C VAL A 233 -10.94 3.97 -11.48
N LYS A 234 -11.46 5.21 -11.62
CA LYS A 234 -11.58 5.91 -12.92
C LYS A 234 -11.26 7.39 -12.78
#